data_5c6bc6017557aa0e52d88ae4989d0df7
#
_entry.id   5c6bc6017557aa0e52d88ae4989d0df7
#
_cell.length_a   1.000
_cell.length_b   1.000
_cell.length_c   1.000
_cell.angle_alpha   90.00
_cell.angle_beta   90.00
_cell.angle_gamma   90.00
#
_symmetry.space_group_name_H-M   'P 1'
#
loop_
_entity.id
_entity.type
_entity.pdbx_description
1 polymer ?
#
loop_
_entity_poly.entity_id
_entity_poly.type
_entity_poly.pdbx_seq_one_letter_code
_entity_poly.pdbx_strand_id
1 'polypeptide(L)'
;MDELQNIQNLIYVIRGQRVMLDFDLAMLYEVETRSLNQTVKRNNRRFPRDFMFQLTEEEWGFISSQFVMTSRAKRPKKALPYAFTELGALMLSSVLRSSVADETSIKITRAFVAMRQMLSFSTLPEKVVTLAQELYKLKEEVNDILADQNDINESTRAQLDAISTALAELQAKPSEIKSRKPIGFILSEDDDDKK
;
A
#
# COMPACT_ATOMS: atom_id res chain seq x y z
N MET A 1 31.29 -5.10 13.49
CA MET A 1 29.85 -4.83 13.65
C MET A 1 29.64 -3.34 13.59
N ASP A 2 28.70 -2.91 12.81
CA ASP A 2 28.47 -1.49 12.56
C ASP A 2 27.95 -0.81 13.84
N GLU A 3 28.52 0.33 14.25
CA GLU A 3 28.14 1.08 15.46
C GLU A 3 26.62 1.39 15.46
N LEU A 4 26.06 1.63 14.26
CA LEU A 4 24.63 1.83 14.06
C LEU A 4 23.79 0.61 14.46
N GLN A 5 24.29 -0.60 14.15
CA GLN A 5 23.59 -1.84 14.45
C GLN A 5 23.56 -2.12 15.96
N ASN A 6 24.61 -1.74 16.67
CA ASN A 6 24.65 -1.81 18.12
C ASN A 6 23.60 -0.90 18.77
N ILE A 7 23.42 0.32 18.24
CA ILE A 7 22.40 1.26 18.76
C ILE A 7 20.98 0.77 18.42
N GLN A 8 20.76 0.18 17.24
CA GLN A 8 19.46 -0.39 16.87
C GLN A 8 19.01 -1.49 17.83
N ASN A 9 19.94 -2.31 18.32
CA ASN A 9 19.66 -3.38 19.30
C ASN A 9 19.20 -2.84 20.66
N LEU A 10 19.37 -1.54 20.94
CA LEU A 10 18.90 -0.86 22.14
C LEU A 10 17.52 -0.19 21.94
N ILE A 11 16.89 -0.39 20.79
CA ILE A 11 15.54 0.11 20.50
C ILE A 11 14.55 -1.02 20.72
N TYR A 12 13.63 -0.84 21.65
CA TYR A 12 12.57 -1.77 22.03
C TYR A 12 11.24 -1.34 21.45
N VAL A 13 10.32 -2.29 21.27
CA VAL A 13 8.93 -1.99 20.90
C VAL A 13 8.05 -2.20 22.14
N ILE A 14 7.52 -1.12 22.68
CA ILE A 14 6.68 -1.11 23.88
C ILE A 14 5.42 -0.29 23.58
N ARG A 15 4.24 -0.84 23.89
CA ARG A 15 2.93 -0.21 23.57
C ARG A 15 2.79 0.18 22.10
N GLY A 16 3.38 -0.61 21.18
CA GLY A 16 3.40 -0.30 19.75
C GLY A 16 4.32 0.86 19.33
N GLN A 17 5.08 1.42 20.26
CA GLN A 17 6.02 2.51 20.01
C GLN A 17 7.46 2.02 20.13
N ARG A 18 8.35 2.55 19.29
CA ARG A 18 9.79 2.33 19.40
C ARG A 18 10.36 3.25 20.46
N VAL A 19 11.07 2.69 21.39
CA VAL A 19 11.62 3.41 22.54
C VAL A 19 13.02 2.93 22.89
N MET A 20 13.80 3.78 23.51
CA MET A 20 15.04 3.43 24.20
C MET A 20 14.86 3.63 25.70
N LEU A 21 15.54 2.80 26.49
CA LEU A 21 15.44 2.87 27.95
C LEU A 21 16.43 3.89 28.53
N ASP A 22 16.09 4.46 29.68
CA ASP A 22 16.88 5.50 30.33
C ASP A 22 18.34 5.11 30.60
N PHE A 23 18.63 3.85 30.93
CA PHE A 23 19.97 3.36 31.17
C PHE A 23 20.76 3.14 29.86
N ASP A 24 20.11 2.75 28.77
CA ASP A 24 20.75 2.62 27.46
C ASP A 24 21.13 3.99 26.91
N LEU A 25 20.22 4.96 27.03
CA LEU A 25 20.49 6.34 26.67
C LEU A 25 21.59 6.94 27.53
N ALA A 26 21.58 6.68 28.84
CA ALA A 26 22.62 7.15 29.75
C ALA A 26 24.00 6.58 29.38
N MET A 27 24.06 5.32 28.98
CA MET A 27 25.29 4.68 28.49
C MET A 27 25.77 5.35 27.20
N LEU A 28 24.88 5.57 26.23
CA LEU A 28 25.24 6.21 24.95
C LEU A 28 25.69 7.66 25.12
N TYR A 29 25.06 8.40 26.05
CA TYR A 29 25.42 9.79 26.36
C TYR A 29 26.59 9.93 27.34
N GLU A 30 27.16 8.80 27.78
CA GLU A 30 28.27 8.75 28.76
C GLU A 30 27.96 9.48 30.08
N VAL A 31 26.72 9.36 30.55
CA VAL A 31 26.24 9.94 31.80
C VAL A 31 25.67 8.88 32.73
N GLU A 32 25.60 9.19 34.02
CA GLU A 32 24.88 8.30 34.94
C GLU A 32 23.37 8.34 34.71
N THR A 33 22.69 7.21 34.73
CA THR A 33 21.23 7.10 34.59
C THR A 33 20.48 7.99 35.59
N ARG A 34 21.02 8.11 36.82
CA ARG A 34 20.46 8.99 37.85
C ARG A 34 20.55 10.46 37.42
N SER A 35 21.66 10.89 36.84
CA SER A 35 21.89 12.26 36.39
C SER A 35 20.97 12.60 35.21
N LEU A 36 20.86 11.68 34.23
CA LEU A 36 19.94 11.78 33.10
C LEU A 36 18.49 11.97 33.60
N ASN A 37 18.03 11.07 34.46
CA ASN A 37 16.65 11.12 34.98
C ASN A 37 16.40 12.38 35.81
N GLN A 38 17.40 12.90 36.53
CA GLN A 38 17.29 14.14 37.27
C GLN A 38 17.16 15.34 36.31
N THR A 39 17.93 15.37 35.23
CA THR A 39 17.87 16.40 34.20
C THR A 39 16.50 16.42 33.53
N VAL A 40 15.96 15.24 33.20
CA VAL A 40 14.60 15.11 32.63
C VAL A 40 13.55 15.63 33.60
N LYS A 41 13.61 15.27 34.90
CA LYS A 41 12.69 15.76 35.92
C LYS A 41 12.71 17.28 36.07
N ARG A 42 13.89 17.91 35.98
CA ARG A 42 14.05 19.38 36.03
C ARG A 42 13.44 20.06 34.78
N ASN A 43 13.37 19.35 33.65
CA ASN A 43 12.85 19.80 32.39
C ASN A 43 11.51 19.15 32.01
N ASN A 44 10.71 18.70 32.96
CA ASN A 44 9.50 17.88 32.77
C ASN A 44 8.53 18.42 31.72
N ARG A 45 8.41 19.75 31.59
CA ARG A 45 7.54 20.38 30.58
C ARG A 45 7.95 20.05 29.13
N ARG A 46 9.19 19.63 28.91
CA ARG A 46 9.73 19.26 27.59
C ARG A 46 9.53 17.78 27.26
N PHE A 47 9.07 16.99 28.23
CA PHE A 47 8.89 15.56 28.10
C PHE A 47 7.41 15.17 28.37
N PRO A 48 6.50 15.50 27.45
CA PRO A 48 5.11 15.04 27.54
C PRO A 48 5.02 13.51 27.41
N ARG A 49 3.82 12.95 27.58
CA ARG A 49 3.61 11.49 27.61
C ARG A 49 3.95 10.77 26.29
N ASP A 50 3.89 11.46 25.18
CA ASP A 50 4.28 10.98 23.86
C ASP A 50 5.81 11.00 23.63
N PHE A 51 6.58 11.70 24.48
CA PHE A 51 8.05 11.74 24.45
C PHE A 51 8.67 10.71 25.38
N MET A 52 8.09 10.54 26.57
CA MET A 52 8.57 9.55 27.52
C MET A 52 7.44 9.06 28.44
N PHE A 53 7.59 7.82 28.92
CA PHE A 53 6.74 7.23 29.93
C PHE A 53 7.54 6.28 30.82
N GLN A 54 7.02 6.00 32.00
CA GLN A 54 7.61 5.00 32.89
C GLN A 54 6.98 3.64 32.61
N LEU A 55 7.79 2.60 32.57
CA LEU A 55 7.33 1.23 32.40
C LEU A 55 6.54 0.75 33.62
N THR A 56 5.63 -0.20 33.39
CA THR A 56 4.99 -0.97 34.45
C THR A 56 5.93 -2.14 34.90
N GLU A 57 5.62 -2.74 36.03
CA GLU A 57 6.37 -3.93 36.50
C GLU A 57 6.27 -5.09 35.53
N GLU A 58 5.11 -5.27 34.91
CA GLU A 58 4.85 -6.32 33.92
C GLU A 58 5.69 -6.09 32.65
N GLU A 59 5.65 -4.86 32.10
CA GLU A 59 6.44 -4.50 30.91
C GLU A 59 7.93 -4.65 31.16
N TRP A 60 8.40 -4.20 32.33
CA TRP A 60 9.78 -4.36 32.70
C TRP A 60 10.16 -5.84 32.92
N GLY A 61 9.29 -6.64 33.53
CA GLY A 61 9.45 -8.08 33.69
C GLY A 61 9.63 -8.79 32.35
N PHE A 62 8.77 -8.49 31.37
CA PHE A 62 8.83 -9.06 30.03
C PHE A 62 10.14 -8.73 29.30
N ILE A 63 10.51 -7.45 29.23
CA ILE A 63 11.75 -7.02 28.56
C ILE A 63 12.98 -7.63 29.24
N SER A 64 13.00 -7.60 30.56
CA SER A 64 14.13 -8.07 31.33
C SER A 64 14.33 -9.59 31.28
N SER A 65 13.29 -10.37 30.96
CA SER A 65 13.41 -11.83 30.78
C SER A 65 13.94 -12.19 29.37
N GLN A 66 13.66 -11.39 28.38
CA GLN A 66 14.10 -11.62 26.99
C GLN A 66 15.56 -11.21 26.73
N PHE A 67 16.06 -10.21 27.47
CA PHE A 67 17.40 -9.68 27.27
C PHE A 67 18.24 -9.92 28.54
N VAL A 68 19.33 -10.74 28.43
CA VAL A 68 20.34 -10.87 29.45
C VAL A 68 21.13 -9.57 29.55
N MET A 69 20.61 -8.61 30.33
CA MET A 69 21.19 -7.27 30.39
C MET A 69 22.24 -7.17 31.50
N THR A 70 23.44 -6.84 31.11
CA THR A 70 24.59 -6.61 32.02
C THR A 70 24.33 -5.45 33.01
N SER A 71 23.53 -4.46 32.61
CA SER A 71 23.18 -3.30 33.44
C SER A 71 22.04 -3.54 34.44
N ARG A 72 21.30 -4.66 34.32
CA ARG A 72 20.19 -5.04 35.19
C ARG A 72 20.67 -5.31 36.64
N ALA A 73 21.85 -5.88 36.81
CA ALA A 73 22.37 -6.25 38.11
C ALA A 73 22.60 -5.07 39.08
N LYS A 74 22.71 -3.85 38.58
CA LYS A 74 23.00 -2.63 39.38
C LYS A 74 21.73 -1.80 39.70
N ARG A 75 20.54 -2.16 39.19
CA ARG A 75 19.33 -1.35 39.40
C ARG A 75 18.50 -1.88 40.58
N PRO A 76 18.03 -1.02 41.51
CA PRO A 76 17.11 -1.46 42.57
C PRO A 76 15.83 -2.03 41.95
N LYS A 77 15.34 -3.18 42.45
CA LYS A 77 14.15 -3.86 41.91
C LYS A 77 12.89 -2.99 41.83
N LYS A 78 12.78 -1.95 42.68
CA LYS A 78 11.65 -1.00 42.72
C LYS A 78 11.79 0.20 41.79
N ALA A 79 12.93 0.37 41.10
CA ALA A 79 13.18 1.50 40.23
C ALA A 79 12.84 1.11 38.79
N LEU A 80 11.58 1.29 38.37
CA LEU A 80 11.13 1.04 37.01
C LEU A 80 11.79 2.03 36.03
N PRO A 81 12.27 1.55 34.85
CA PRO A 81 12.91 2.39 33.86
C PRO A 81 11.94 3.37 33.19
N TYR A 82 12.48 4.47 32.70
CA TYR A 82 11.80 5.35 31.77
C TYR A 82 12.11 4.90 30.34
N ALA A 83 11.07 4.91 29.50
CA ALA A 83 11.17 4.66 28.08
C ALA A 83 11.02 6.00 27.33
N PHE A 84 11.94 6.27 26.41
CA PHE A 84 11.96 7.47 25.59
C PHE A 84 11.66 7.10 24.14
N THR A 85 10.66 7.74 23.55
CA THR A 85 10.36 7.62 22.13
C THR A 85 11.46 8.31 21.29
N GLU A 86 11.39 8.19 19.96
CA GLU A 86 12.30 8.92 19.07
C GLU A 86 12.33 10.44 19.40
N LEU A 87 11.15 11.03 19.63
CA LEU A 87 11.02 12.45 19.99
C LEU A 87 11.64 12.74 21.36
N GLY A 88 11.45 11.84 22.34
CA GLY A 88 12.04 11.97 23.66
C GLY A 88 13.56 11.85 23.64
N ALA A 89 14.09 10.91 22.88
CA ALA A 89 15.55 10.74 22.71
C ALA A 89 16.18 11.96 22.00
N LEU A 90 15.50 12.52 21.00
CA LEU A 90 15.95 13.76 20.34
C LEU A 90 15.90 14.97 21.30
N MET A 91 14.86 15.07 22.14
CA MET A 91 14.74 16.14 23.12
C MET A 91 15.84 16.08 24.18
N LEU A 92 16.36 14.87 24.53
CA LEU A 92 17.44 14.71 25.49
C LEU A 92 18.72 15.47 25.08
N SER A 93 19.07 15.49 23.80
CA SER A 93 20.24 16.23 23.29
C SER A 93 20.17 17.70 23.66
N SER A 94 18.98 18.31 23.56
CA SER A 94 18.78 19.72 23.87
C SER A 94 18.93 20.10 25.34
N VAL A 95 18.79 19.12 26.26
CA VAL A 95 18.88 19.33 27.72
C VAL A 95 20.21 18.86 28.31
N LEU A 96 20.92 17.93 27.67
CA LEU A 96 22.21 17.41 28.14
C LEU A 96 23.39 18.34 27.79
N ARG A 97 23.27 19.15 26.76
CA ARG A 97 24.20 20.24 26.39
C ARG A 97 25.70 19.91 26.49
N SER A 98 26.13 18.83 25.80
CA SER A 98 27.55 18.50 25.66
C SER A 98 27.86 18.16 24.21
N SER A 99 29.11 18.32 23.78
CA SER A 99 29.55 17.93 22.43
C SER A 99 29.29 16.44 22.14
N VAL A 100 29.48 15.58 23.15
CA VAL A 100 29.17 14.15 23.08
C VAL A 100 27.67 13.95 22.88
N ALA A 101 26.83 14.77 23.49
CA ALA A 101 25.37 14.68 23.33
C ALA A 101 24.94 14.99 21.90
N ASP A 102 25.58 15.91 21.22
CA ASP A 102 25.23 16.27 19.84
C ASP A 102 25.57 15.12 18.87
N GLU A 103 26.77 14.55 18.94
CA GLU A 103 27.16 13.40 18.12
C GLU A 103 26.30 12.17 18.39
N THR A 104 26.08 11.86 19.65
CA THR A 104 25.27 10.71 20.08
C THR A 104 23.84 10.86 19.64
N SER A 105 23.26 12.06 19.70
CA SER A 105 21.89 12.32 19.25
C SER A 105 21.70 12.06 17.74
N ILE A 106 22.71 12.42 16.93
CA ILE A 106 22.72 12.12 15.49
C ILE A 106 22.72 10.60 15.26
N LYS A 107 23.56 9.86 15.98
CA LYS A 107 23.64 8.39 15.89
C LYS A 107 22.31 7.72 16.30
N ILE A 108 21.72 8.16 17.40
CA ILE A 108 20.43 7.66 17.89
C ILE A 108 19.32 7.95 16.88
N THR A 109 19.25 9.18 16.35
CA THR A 109 18.27 9.55 15.34
C THR A 109 18.37 8.68 14.08
N ARG A 110 19.60 8.47 13.59
CA ARG A 110 19.85 7.58 12.44
C ARG A 110 19.42 6.15 12.72
N ALA A 111 19.63 5.64 13.94
CA ALA A 111 19.20 4.30 14.34
C ALA A 111 17.66 4.16 14.33
N PHE A 112 16.93 5.14 14.87
CA PHE A 112 15.47 5.16 14.81
C PHE A 112 14.94 5.24 13.38
N VAL A 113 15.53 6.08 12.52
CA VAL A 113 15.16 6.20 11.10
C VAL A 113 15.40 4.88 10.36
N ALA A 114 16.56 4.26 10.52
CA ALA A 114 16.90 2.99 9.89
C ALA A 114 15.95 1.88 10.34
N MET A 115 15.62 1.82 11.63
CA MET A 115 14.66 0.86 12.18
C MET A 115 13.24 1.07 11.63
N ARG A 116 12.85 2.32 11.36
CA ARG A 116 11.57 2.65 10.71
C ARG A 116 11.54 2.15 9.26
N GLN A 117 12.61 2.32 8.53
CA GLN A 117 12.75 1.87 7.15
C GLN A 117 12.68 0.34 7.04
N MET A 118 13.41 -0.39 7.90
CA MET A 118 13.40 -1.86 7.90
C MET A 118 11.98 -2.43 8.04
N LEU A 119 11.15 -1.87 8.91
CA LEU A 119 9.77 -2.33 9.10
C LEU A 119 8.86 -1.94 7.93
N SER A 120 9.12 -0.82 7.28
CA SER A 120 8.40 -0.44 6.07
C SER A 120 8.69 -1.39 4.91
N PHE A 121 9.93 -1.87 4.80
CA PHE A 121 10.32 -2.87 3.80
C PHE A 121 9.80 -4.27 4.10
N SER A 122 9.63 -4.66 5.37
CA SER A 122 9.11 -6.00 5.73
C SER A 122 7.61 -6.17 5.43
N THR A 123 6.83 -5.09 5.40
CA THR A 123 5.40 -5.12 5.02
C THR A 123 5.15 -4.92 3.53
N LEU A 124 6.13 -4.41 2.77
CA LEU A 124 6.05 -4.22 1.32
C LEU A 124 5.91 -5.53 0.53
N PRO A 125 6.69 -6.60 0.81
CA PRO A 125 6.56 -7.85 0.07
C PRO A 125 5.16 -8.46 0.14
N GLU A 126 4.53 -8.42 1.31
CA GLU A 126 3.19 -8.97 1.53
C GLU A 126 2.12 -8.17 0.76
N LYS A 127 2.18 -6.86 0.81
CA LYS A 127 1.30 -5.97 0.02
C LYS A 127 1.52 -6.12 -1.48
N VAL A 128 2.76 -6.25 -1.92
CA VAL A 128 3.08 -6.48 -3.34
C VAL A 128 2.53 -7.81 -3.83
N VAL A 129 2.64 -8.88 -3.03
CA VAL A 129 2.07 -10.19 -3.36
C VAL A 129 0.54 -10.11 -3.44
N THR A 130 -0.11 -9.44 -2.48
CA THR A 130 -1.57 -9.26 -2.50
C THR A 130 -2.02 -8.46 -3.72
N LEU A 131 -1.35 -7.34 -4.01
CA LEU A 131 -1.64 -6.52 -5.20
C LEU A 131 -1.44 -7.31 -6.50
N ALA A 132 -0.38 -8.12 -6.58
CA ALA A 132 -0.13 -8.97 -7.75
C ALA A 132 -1.23 -10.02 -7.94
N GLN A 133 -1.75 -10.60 -6.86
CA GLN A 133 -2.87 -11.54 -6.90
C GLN A 133 -4.18 -10.87 -7.35
N GLU A 134 -4.47 -9.67 -6.84
CA GLU A 134 -5.63 -8.88 -7.26
C GLU A 134 -5.55 -8.50 -8.74
N LEU A 135 -4.38 -8.08 -9.20
CA LEU A 135 -4.13 -7.75 -10.61
C LEU A 135 -4.28 -8.97 -11.51
N TYR A 136 -3.85 -10.14 -11.07
CA TYR A 136 -4.03 -11.39 -11.82
C TYR A 136 -5.50 -11.76 -11.95
N LYS A 137 -6.28 -11.67 -10.88
CA LYS A 137 -7.73 -11.90 -10.89
C LYS A 137 -8.46 -10.94 -11.84
N LEU A 138 -8.16 -9.66 -11.75
CA LEU A 138 -8.75 -8.66 -12.63
C LEU A 138 -8.42 -8.92 -14.10
N LYS A 139 -7.20 -9.38 -14.38
CA LYS A 139 -6.81 -9.77 -15.75
C LYS A 139 -7.61 -10.97 -16.26
N GLU A 140 -7.87 -11.98 -15.43
CA GLU A 140 -8.72 -13.12 -15.80
C GLU A 140 -10.17 -12.65 -16.07
N GLU A 141 -10.74 -11.84 -15.20
CA GLU A 141 -12.09 -11.28 -15.38
C GLU A 141 -12.22 -10.46 -16.69
N VAL A 142 -11.21 -9.65 -17.00
CA VAL A 142 -11.19 -8.90 -18.26
C VAL A 142 -11.08 -9.82 -19.47
N ASN A 143 -10.28 -10.88 -19.39
CA ASN A 143 -10.16 -11.85 -20.50
C ASN A 143 -11.47 -12.60 -20.72
N ASP A 144 -12.19 -12.98 -19.67
CA ASP A 144 -13.49 -13.65 -19.77
C ASP A 144 -14.53 -12.71 -20.43
N ILE A 145 -14.60 -11.45 -20.01
CA ILE A 145 -15.48 -10.45 -20.64
C ILE A 145 -15.14 -10.24 -22.12
N LEU A 146 -13.86 -10.21 -22.48
CA LEU A 146 -13.44 -10.09 -23.88
C LEU A 146 -13.78 -11.33 -24.70
N ALA A 147 -13.71 -12.54 -24.13
CA ALA A 147 -14.14 -13.77 -24.76
C ALA A 147 -15.66 -13.75 -25.05
N ASP A 148 -16.47 -13.39 -24.05
CA ASP A 148 -17.93 -13.25 -24.20
C ASP A 148 -18.30 -12.20 -25.27
N GLN A 149 -17.59 -11.09 -25.33
CA GLN A 149 -17.80 -10.08 -26.37
C GLN A 149 -17.45 -10.56 -27.79
N ASN A 150 -16.39 -11.39 -27.90
CA ASN A 150 -16.03 -11.97 -29.19
C ASN A 150 -17.11 -12.96 -29.68
N ASP A 151 -17.66 -13.78 -28.81
CA ASP A 151 -18.74 -14.72 -29.15
C ASP A 151 -20.00 -13.99 -29.57
N ILE A 152 -20.37 -12.90 -28.90
CA ILE A 152 -21.50 -12.04 -29.28
C ILE A 152 -21.26 -11.40 -30.66
N ASN A 153 -20.06 -10.91 -30.92
CA ASN A 153 -19.70 -10.30 -32.20
C ASN A 153 -19.73 -11.32 -33.35
N GLU A 154 -19.28 -12.56 -33.12
CA GLU A 154 -19.29 -13.63 -34.11
C GLU A 154 -20.73 -14.07 -34.43
N SER A 155 -21.57 -14.24 -33.40
CA SER A 155 -22.99 -14.52 -33.56
C SER A 155 -23.73 -13.40 -34.32
N THR A 156 -23.45 -12.16 -34.01
CA THR A 156 -24.05 -10.99 -34.68
C THR A 156 -23.63 -10.91 -36.14
N ARG A 157 -22.37 -11.20 -36.48
CA ARG A 157 -21.87 -11.26 -37.85
C ARG A 157 -22.58 -12.38 -38.65
N ALA A 158 -22.71 -13.56 -38.06
CA ALA A 158 -23.41 -14.68 -38.71
C ALA A 158 -24.87 -14.32 -39.02
N GLN A 159 -25.56 -13.63 -38.10
CA GLN A 159 -26.93 -13.16 -38.33
C GLN A 159 -27.01 -12.10 -39.43
N LEU A 160 -26.08 -11.16 -39.49
CA LEU A 160 -26.00 -10.14 -40.54
C LEU A 160 -25.72 -10.79 -41.92
N ASP A 161 -24.85 -11.77 -42.00
CA ASP A 161 -24.57 -12.50 -43.22
C ASP A 161 -25.77 -13.30 -43.68
N ALA A 162 -26.51 -13.95 -42.78
CA ALA A 162 -27.76 -14.66 -43.09
C ALA A 162 -28.84 -13.69 -43.63
N ILE A 163 -29.01 -12.53 -42.99
CA ILE A 163 -29.95 -11.48 -43.46
C ILE A 163 -29.54 -10.93 -44.84
N SER A 164 -28.25 -10.69 -45.04
CA SER A 164 -27.74 -10.22 -46.33
C SER A 164 -27.96 -11.23 -47.43
N THR A 165 -27.78 -12.52 -47.18
CA THR A 165 -28.05 -13.60 -48.11
C THR A 165 -29.52 -13.65 -48.47
N ALA A 166 -30.40 -13.62 -47.46
CA ALA A 166 -31.86 -13.62 -47.70
C ALA A 166 -32.35 -12.45 -48.49
N LEU A 167 -31.76 -11.25 -48.26
CA LEU A 167 -32.05 -10.03 -49.05
C LEU A 167 -31.61 -10.20 -50.50
N ALA A 168 -30.43 -10.76 -50.75
CA ALA A 168 -29.92 -11.00 -52.08
C ALA A 168 -30.84 -12.01 -52.85
N GLU A 169 -31.33 -13.07 -52.21
CA GLU A 169 -32.25 -14.03 -52.77
C GLU A 169 -33.60 -13.39 -53.09
N LEU A 170 -34.11 -12.50 -52.24
CA LEU A 170 -35.34 -11.77 -52.52
C LEU A 170 -35.19 -10.78 -53.69
N GLN A 171 -34.04 -10.16 -53.85
CA GLN A 171 -33.74 -9.28 -54.97
C GLN A 171 -33.50 -10.05 -56.28
N ALA A 172 -32.94 -11.25 -56.19
CA ALA A 172 -32.69 -12.09 -57.38
C ALA A 172 -33.94 -12.82 -57.92
N LYS A 173 -35.05 -12.88 -57.16
CA LYS A 173 -36.32 -13.32 -57.72
C LYS A 173 -36.79 -12.33 -58.75
N PRO A 174 -36.78 -12.65 -60.07
CA PRO A 174 -37.38 -11.78 -61.05
C PRO A 174 -38.83 -11.65 -60.72
N SER A 175 -39.32 -10.43 -60.56
CA SER A 175 -40.75 -10.15 -60.57
C SER A 175 -41.26 -10.64 -61.91
N GLU A 176 -42.00 -11.74 -61.97
CA GLU A 176 -42.81 -12.07 -63.13
C GLU A 176 -43.78 -10.90 -63.32
N ILE A 177 -43.33 -9.94 -64.08
CA ILE A 177 -44.20 -8.90 -64.65
C ILE A 177 -45.07 -9.67 -65.63
N LYS A 178 -46.21 -10.17 -65.14
CA LYS A 178 -47.29 -10.61 -66.04
C LYS A 178 -47.56 -9.44 -66.97
N SER A 179 -47.14 -9.59 -68.25
CA SER A 179 -47.43 -8.61 -69.27
C SER A 179 -48.96 -8.36 -69.28
N ARG A 180 -49.39 -7.20 -68.82
CA ARG A 180 -50.79 -6.80 -68.93
C ARG A 180 -51.07 -6.63 -70.40
N LYS A 181 -52.09 -7.32 -70.91
CA LYS A 181 -52.61 -7.05 -72.29
C LYS A 181 -52.94 -5.60 -72.38
N PRO A 182 -52.44 -4.91 -73.42
CA PRO A 182 -52.81 -3.52 -73.63
C PRO A 182 -54.32 -3.41 -73.82
N ILE A 183 -55.01 -2.66 -73.00
CA ILE A 183 -56.39 -2.23 -73.19
C ILE A 183 -56.33 -0.97 -74.05
N GLY A 184 -56.41 -1.19 -75.34
CA GLY A 184 -56.50 -0.12 -76.34
C GLY A 184 -57.52 -0.43 -77.38
N PHE A 185 -58.30 0.50 -77.78
CA PHE A 185 -59.29 0.43 -78.92
C PHE A 185 -58.47 0.15 -80.19
N ILE A 186 -58.85 -0.95 -80.87
CA ILE A 186 -58.40 -1.22 -82.23
C ILE A 186 -59.22 -0.30 -83.10
N LEU A 187 -58.63 0.74 -83.69
CA LEU A 187 -59.24 1.44 -84.81
C LEU A 187 -59.10 0.53 -86.02
N SER A 188 -60.23 0.18 -86.62
CA SER A 188 -60.32 -0.50 -87.92
C SER A 188 -59.88 0.51 -89.01
N GLU A 189 -58.84 0.18 -89.71
CA GLU A 189 -58.52 0.79 -90.97
C GLU A 189 -59.54 0.36 -92.01
N ASP A 190 -60.45 1.28 -92.32
CA ASP A 190 -61.36 1.15 -93.47
C ASP A 190 -60.63 1.55 -94.75
N ASP A 191 -60.82 0.71 -95.73
CA ASP A 191 -60.54 0.78 -97.13
C ASP A 191 -60.70 2.15 -97.72
N ASP A 192 -59.74 2.59 -98.47
CA ASP A 192 -59.98 3.44 -99.66
C ASP A 192 -58.97 3.08 -100.76
N ASP A 193 -59.36 2.13 -101.49
CA ASP A 193 -58.92 1.92 -102.88
C ASP A 193 -59.99 2.37 -103.78
N LYS A 194 -59.72 3.39 -104.54
CA LYS A 194 -60.14 3.62 -105.94
C LYS A 194 -60.02 5.08 -106.38
N LYS A 195 -59.06 5.45 -107.09
CA LYS A 195 -59.02 5.80 -108.53
C LYS A 195 -57.70 6.50 -108.84
#